data_7de5a5e700eee3ec9a5a89401ee26df1
#
_entry.id   7de5a5e700eee3ec9a5a89401ee26df1
#
_cell.length_a   1.000
_cell.length_b   1.000
_cell.length_c   1.000
_cell.angle_alpha   90.00
_cell.angle_beta   90.00
_cell.angle_gamma   90.00
#
_symmetry.space_group_name_H-M   'P 1'
#
loop_
_entity.id
_entity.type
_entity.pdbx_description
1 polymer ?
#
loop_
_entity_poly.entity_id
_entity_poly.type
_entity_poly.pdbx_seq_one_letter_code
_entity_poly.pdbx_strand_id
1 'polypeptide(L)'
;MGGELSDIKVIVDGEEFQLHRFPLYTRSDFFLKEFAKLGIQQVVTLDDFPGGAPIFTIIADFCYNISVDITIDNVVGLRCGAKYLEMYGSGNLYERTGLMIEQIASDTRHGRSLEKLLTLITSIPAYDFYDTTEQTMELCVAALVHHWNKYQYGTTSLHEVSSPEIQKLFFDMEFEFFIKIMQACKDRLENDQVLSVLVSEYILH
;
A
#
# COMPACT_ATOMS: atom_id res chain seq x y z
N MET A 1 -20.97 -10.20 -7.44
CA MET A 1 -20.99 -11.60 -7.93
C MET A 1 -21.85 -12.41 -6.97
N GLY A 2 -23.06 -12.75 -7.32
CA GLY A 2 -23.94 -13.61 -6.56
C GLY A 2 -24.20 -14.86 -7.40
N GLY A 3 -23.49 -15.95 -7.08
CA GLY A 3 -23.59 -17.17 -7.88
C GLY A 3 -24.70 -18.06 -7.36
N GLU A 4 -25.60 -18.47 -8.25
CA GLU A 4 -26.27 -19.75 -8.07
C GLU A 4 -25.18 -20.80 -7.80
N LEU A 5 -25.28 -21.54 -6.66
CA LEU A 5 -24.32 -22.56 -6.24
C LEU A 5 -23.09 -22.09 -5.42
N SER A 6 -23.10 -20.87 -4.87
CA SER A 6 -22.07 -20.49 -3.87
C SER A 6 -22.09 -21.48 -2.70
N ASP A 7 -20.91 -21.92 -2.26
CA ASP A 7 -20.71 -22.91 -1.20
C ASP A 7 -20.08 -22.29 0.07
N ILE A 8 -19.81 -20.99 0.04
CA ILE A 8 -19.27 -20.23 1.17
C ILE A 8 -19.78 -18.80 1.16
N LYS A 9 -20.12 -18.28 2.35
CA LYS A 9 -20.35 -16.86 2.59
C LYS A 9 -19.14 -16.28 3.29
N VAL A 10 -18.57 -15.20 2.76
CA VAL A 10 -17.55 -14.40 3.43
C VAL A 10 -18.18 -13.08 3.83
N ILE A 11 -18.00 -12.67 5.10
CA ILE A 11 -18.46 -11.39 5.62
C ILE A 11 -17.22 -10.54 5.89
N VAL A 12 -17.17 -9.36 5.30
CA VAL A 12 -16.06 -8.41 5.47
C VAL A 12 -16.63 -7.10 5.98
N ASP A 13 -16.32 -6.76 7.22
CA ASP A 13 -16.82 -5.55 7.90
C ASP A 13 -18.35 -5.37 7.77
N GLY A 14 -19.10 -6.49 7.82
CA GLY A 14 -20.54 -6.53 7.71
C GLY A 14 -21.12 -6.67 6.30
N GLU A 15 -20.31 -6.55 5.26
CA GLU A 15 -20.73 -6.84 3.88
C GLU A 15 -20.63 -8.33 3.55
N GLU A 16 -21.68 -8.87 2.89
CA GLU A 16 -21.78 -10.30 2.57
C GLU A 16 -21.36 -10.59 1.12
N PHE A 17 -20.45 -11.56 0.96
CA PHE A 17 -19.98 -12.08 -0.32
C PHE A 17 -20.36 -13.55 -0.46
N GLN A 18 -21.18 -13.89 -1.46
CA GLN A 18 -21.52 -15.26 -1.83
C GLN A 18 -20.48 -15.78 -2.83
N LEU A 19 -19.60 -16.67 -2.37
CA LEU A 19 -18.42 -17.09 -3.12
C LEU A 19 -18.31 -18.62 -3.20
N HIS A 20 -17.24 -19.10 -3.83
CA HIS A 20 -16.90 -20.51 -3.92
C HIS A 20 -15.56 -20.76 -3.22
N ARG A 21 -15.47 -21.85 -2.46
CA ARG A 21 -14.26 -22.22 -1.70
C ARG A 21 -13.06 -22.43 -2.61
N PHE A 22 -13.25 -23.13 -3.75
CA PHE A 22 -12.15 -23.52 -4.63
C PHE A 22 -11.32 -22.33 -5.13
N PRO A 23 -11.86 -21.26 -5.70
CA PRO A 23 -11.06 -20.09 -6.10
C PRO A 23 -10.31 -19.47 -4.93
N LEU A 24 -10.90 -19.39 -3.74
CA LEU A 24 -10.32 -18.74 -2.58
C LEU A 24 -9.13 -19.53 -2.04
N TYR A 25 -9.27 -20.83 -1.75
CA TYR A 25 -8.18 -21.60 -1.15
C TYR A 25 -7.05 -21.91 -2.13
N THR A 26 -7.25 -21.83 -3.44
CA THR A 26 -6.17 -22.01 -4.42
C THR A 26 -5.20 -20.82 -4.46
N ARG A 27 -5.61 -19.68 -3.91
CA ARG A 27 -4.82 -18.45 -3.89
C ARG A 27 -4.45 -17.98 -2.48
N SER A 28 -5.06 -18.55 -1.43
CA SER A 28 -4.97 -18.09 -0.05
C SER A 28 -4.80 -19.24 0.92
N ASP A 29 -3.67 -19.29 1.60
CA ASP A 29 -3.41 -20.28 2.64
C ASP A 29 -4.29 -20.02 3.87
N PHE A 30 -4.70 -18.78 4.12
CA PHE A 30 -5.67 -18.44 5.15
C PHE A 30 -7.01 -19.16 4.90
N PHE A 31 -7.58 -19.04 3.70
CA PHE A 31 -8.83 -19.72 3.38
C PHE A 31 -8.67 -21.25 3.37
N LEU A 32 -7.54 -21.77 2.94
CA LEU A 32 -7.26 -23.21 3.00
C LEU A 32 -7.35 -23.71 4.45
N LYS A 33 -6.74 -23.00 5.40
CA LYS A 33 -6.75 -23.33 6.83
C LYS A 33 -8.14 -23.17 7.45
N GLU A 34 -8.83 -22.06 7.14
CA GLU A 34 -10.15 -21.80 7.68
C GLU A 34 -11.18 -22.83 7.19
N PHE A 35 -11.19 -23.17 5.91
CA PHE A 35 -12.11 -24.17 5.39
C PHE A 35 -11.87 -25.57 5.94
N ALA A 36 -10.61 -25.91 6.29
CA ALA A 36 -10.30 -27.16 6.96
C ALA A 36 -10.87 -27.23 8.40
N LYS A 37 -10.99 -26.07 9.09
CA LYS A 37 -11.56 -25.97 10.46
C LYS A 37 -13.09 -25.95 10.47
N LEU A 38 -13.70 -25.27 9.49
CA LEU A 38 -15.12 -24.98 9.48
C LEU A 38 -16.04 -26.20 9.29
N GLY A 39 -15.55 -27.30 8.72
CA GLY A 39 -16.37 -28.47 8.42
C GLY A 39 -17.60 -28.13 7.58
N ILE A 40 -18.80 -28.27 8.18
CA ILE A 40 -20.10 -28.02 7.49
C ILE A 40 -20.48 -26.51 7.52
N GLN A 41 -19.83 -25.68 8.34
CA GLN A 41 -20.13 -24.26 8.40
C GLN A 41 -19.80 -23.57 7.07
N GLN A 42 -20.71 -22.68 6.65
CA GLN A 42 -20.62 -22.01 5.34
C GLN A 42 -20.39 -20.51 5.45
N VAL A 43 -19.80 -20.04 6.57
CA VAL A 43 -19.58 -18.62 6.84
C VAL A 43 -18.17 -18.41 7.39
N VAL A 44 -17.43 -17.46 6.79
CA VAL A 44 -16.17 -16.90 7.30
C VAL A 44 -16.39 -15.42 7.52
N THR A 45 -16.03 -14.90 8.69
CA THR A 45 -16.06 -13.46 8.99
C THR A 45 -14.65 -12.93 9.06
N LEU A 46 -14.40 -11.84 8.37
CA LEU A 46 -13.14 -11.09 8.34
C LEU A 46 -13.42 -9.72 8.97
N ASP A 47 -13.17 -9.61 10.25
CA ASP A 47 -13.29 -8.35 10.97
C ASP A 47 -11.99 -7.55 10.85
N ASP A 48 -12.09 -6.22 10.76
CA ASP A 48 -10.95 -5.31 10.59
C ASP A 48 -10.08 -5.67 9.38
N PHE A 49 -10.71 -6.07 8.28
CA PHE A 49 -9.97 -6.46 7.07
C PHE A 49 -9.30 -5.23 6.42
N PRO A 50 -8.01 -5.33 6.01
CA PRO A 50 -7.28 -4.21 5.43
C PRO A 50 -7.97 -3.59 4.20
N GLY A 51 -8.49 -2.38 4.35
CA GLY A 51 -9.22 -1.67 3.31
C GLY A 51 -10.64 -2.15 3.10
N GLY A 52 -11.16 -3.02 3.97
CA GLY A 52 -12.55 -3.43 4.01
C GLY A 52 -13.05 -4.13 2.76
N ALA A 53 -14.36 -4.11 2.59
CA ALA A 53 -15.05 -4.74 1.46
C ALA A 53 -14.57 -4.26 0.07
N PRO A 54 -14.20 -3.00 -0.18
CA PRO A 54 -13.68 -2.57 -1.48
C PRO A 54 -12.39 -3.29 -1.88
N ILE A 55 -11.43 -3.42 -0.97
CA ILE A 55 -10.17 -4.14 -1.23
C ILE A 55 -10.44 -5.64 -1.35
N PHE A 56 -11.31 -6.19 -0.48
CA PHE A 56 -11.68 -7.60 -0.57
C PHE A 56 -12.33 -7.95 -1.90
N THR A 57 -13.16 -7.06 -2.47
CA THR A 57 -13.78 -7.25 -3.80
C THR A 57 -12.73 -7.49 -4.88
N ILE A 58 -11.68 -6.65 -4.92
CA ILE A 58 -10.59 -6.80 -5.89
C ILE A 58 -9.82 -8.10 -5.65
N ILE A 59 -9.61 -8.48 -4.39
CA ILE A 59 -8.94 -9.74 -4.03
C ILE A 59 -9.79 -10.95 -4.43
N ALA A 60 -11.11 -10.91 -4.23
CA ALA A 60 -12.01 -11.94 -4.67
C ALA A 60 -11.95 -12.11 -6.20
N ASP A 61 -12.02 -11.01 -6.96
CA ASP A 61 -11.86 -11.03 -8.41
C ASP A 61 -10.54 -11.68 -8.84
N PHE A 62 -9.45 -11.33 -8.17
CA PHE A 62 -8.15 -11.97 -8.40
C PHE A 62 -8.20 -13.50 -8.16
N CYS A 63 -8.85 -13.95 -7.08
CA CYS A 63 -9.01 -15.38 -6.81
C CYS A 63 -9.78 -16.10 -7.93
N TYR A 64 -10.76 -15.43 -8.53
CA TYR A 64 -11.50 -15.94 -9.68
C TYR A 64 -10.78 -15.81 -11.03
N ASN A 65 -9.50 -15.43 -11.03
CA ASN A 65 -8.71 -15.17 -12.24
C ASN A 65 -9.30 -14.06 -13.12
N ILE A 66 -10.08 -13.15 -12.54
CA ILE A 66 -10.50 -11.92 -13.23
C ILE A 66 -9.30 -10.98 -13.22
N SER A 67 -9.08 -10.28 -14.33
CA SER A 67 -8.02 -9.28 -14.41
C SER A 67 -8.30 -8.15 -13.44
N VAL A 68 -7.33 -7.86 -12.56
CA VAL A 68 -7.40 -6.78 -11.58
C VAL A 68 -6.33 -5.74 -11.87
N ASP A 69 -6.72 -4.48 -11.78
CA ASP A 69 -5.78 -3.36 -11.94
C ASP A 69 -5.20 -3.01 -10.57
N ILE A 70 -3.89 -3.22 -10.43
CA ILE A 70 -3.13 -2.74 -9.28
C ILE A 70 -2.70 -1.31 -9.61
N THR A 71 -3.24 -0.35 -8.86
CA THR A 71 -2.99 1.07 -9.04
C THR A 71 -2.27 1.65 -7.82
N ILE A 72 -1.81 2.89 -7.92
CA ILE A 72 -1.16 3.58 -6.81
C ILE A 72 -2.11 3.75 -5.62
N ASP A 73 -3.42 3.89 -5.88
CA ASP A 73 -4.43 4.15 -4.86
C ASP A 73 -4.84 2.89 -4.10
N ASN A 74 -4.63 1.69 -4.68
CA ASN A 74 -5.07 0.44 -4.07
C ASN A 74 -3.91 -0.51 -3.68
N VAL A 75 -2.67 -0.26 -4.13
CA VAL A 75 -1.54 -1.18 -3.98
C VAL A 75 -1.21 -1.47 -2.52
N VAL A 76 -1.29 -0.48 -1.62
CA VAL A 76 -1.01 -0.66 -0.18
C VAL A 76 -2.09 -1.52 0.46
N GLY A 77 -3.36 -1.21 0.22
CA GLY A 77 -4.49 -2.00 0.70
C GLY A 77 -4.46 -3.45 0.20
N LEU A 78 -4.23 -3.62 -1.10
CA LEU A 78 -4.10 -4.96 -1.70
C LEU A 78 -2.93 -5.75 -1.12
N ARG A 79 -1.78 -5.09 -0.84
CA ARG A 79 -0.65 -5.75 -0.22
C ARG A 79 -0.95 -6.18 1.21
N CYS A 80 -1.60 -5.32 2.00
CA CYS A 80 -2.02 -5.65 3.37
C CYS A 80 -3.06 -6.77 3.38
N GLY A 81 -4.09 -6.69 2.53
CA GLY A 81 -5.10 -7.73 2.38
C GLY A 81 -4.52 -9.06 1.89
N ALA A 82 -3.59 -9.02 0.93
CA ALA A 82 -2.90 -10.22 0.46
C ALA A 82 -2.04 -10.87 1.55
N LYS A 83 -1.39 -10.08 2.42
CA LYS A 83 -0.68 -10.60 3.60
C LYS A 83 -1.64 -11.20 4.61
N TYR A 84 -2.73 -10.50 4.93
CA TYR A 84 -3.77 -10.98 5.83
C TYR A 84 -4.31 -12.35 5.40
N LEU A 85 -4.57 -12.50 4.11
CA LEU A 85 -5.08 -13.74 3.51
C LEU A 85 -3.97 -14.74 3.15
N GLU A 86 -2.72 -14.49 3.52
CA GLU A 86 -1.58 -15.36 3.23
C GLU A 86 -1.48 -15.73 1.74
N MET A 87 -1.61 -14.76 0.85
CA MET A 87 -1.57 -14.94 -0.60
C MET A 87 -0.13 -14.84 -1.14
N TYR A 88 0.71 -15.77 -0.70
CA TYR A 88 2.12 -15.82 -1.07
C TYR A 88 2.38 -16.67 -2.33
N GLY A 89 3.63 -16.62 -2.82
CA GLY A 89 4.10 -17.41 -3.96
C GLY A 89 4.14 -16.62 -5.27
N SER A 90 4.83 -17.20 -6.24
CA SER A 90 5.10 -16.54 -7.53
C SER A 90 3.82 -16.24 -8.30
N GLY A 91 3.71 -14.99 -8.77
CA GLY A 91 2.55 -14.50 -9.50
C GLY A 91 1.32 -14.25 -8.63
N ASN A 92 1.38 -14.52 -7.31
CA ASN A 92 0.27 -14.24 -6.40
C ASN A 92 0.25 -12.74 -6.01
N LEU A 93 -0.83 -12.29 -5.39
CA LEU A 93 -1.13 -10.87 -5.20
C LEU A 93 -0.10 -10.17 -4.30
N TYR A 94 0.42 -10.84 -3.25
CA TYR A 94 1.44 -10.27 -2.38
C TYR A 94 2.74 -9.96 -3.13
N GLU A 95 3.20 -10.85 -4.02
CA GLU A 95 4.37 -10.60 -4.85
C GLU A 95 4.11 -9.48 -5.87
N ARG A 96 2.97 -9.52 -6.58
CA ARG A 96 2.63 -8.52 -7.60
C ARG A 96 2.56 -7.09 -7.06
N THR A 97 1.96 -6.92 -5.87
CA THR A 97 1.90 -5.61 -5.19
C THR A 97 3.29 -5.15 -4.73
N GLY A 98 4.13 -6.07 -4.24
CA GLY A 98 5.52 -5.79 -3.89
C GLY A 98 6.33 -5.28 -5.07
N LEU A 99 6.26 -5.98 -6.21
CA LEU A 99 6.96 -5.58 -7.44
C LEU A 99 6.55 -4.18 -7.92
N MET A 100 5.27 -3.82 -7.81
CA MET A 100 4.81 -2.47 -8.15
C MET A 100 5.42 -1.41 -7.22
N ILE A 101 5.44 -1.65 -5.91
CA ILE A 101 6.03 -0.72 -4.94
C ILE A 101 7.53 -0.57 -5.19
N GLU A 102 8.24 -1.67 -5.42
CA GLU A 102 9.67 -1.67 -5.76
C GLU A 102 9.95 -0.91 -7.07
N GLN A 103 9.07 -1.04 -8.06
CA GLN A 103 9.19 -0.30 -9.32
C GLN A 103 9.04 1.21 -9.10
N ILE A 104 8.05 1.66 -8.32
CA ILE A 104 7.85 3.08 -7.98
C ILE A 104 9.09 3.62 -7.24
N ALA A 105 9.58 2.89 -6.23
CA ALA A 105 10.79 3.27 -5.50
C ALA A 105 12.03 3.33 -6.39
N SER A 106 12.18 2.38 -7.31
CA SER A 106 13.27 2.36 -8.29
C SER A 106 13.20 3.54 -9.26
N ASP A 107 12.03 3.83 -9.80
CA ASP A 107 11.82 4.95 -10.71
C ASP A 107 12.16 6.29 -10.03
N THR A 108 11.79 6.46 -8.77
CA THR A 108 12.11 7.66 -7.99
C THR A 108 13.61 7.80 -7.77
N ARG A 109 14.32 6.72 -7.41
CA ARG A 109 15.79 6.72 -7.30
C ARG A 109 16.50 7.11 -8.60
N HIS A 110 15.86 6.90 -9.74
CA HIS A 110 16.36 7.30 -11.05
C HIS A 110 15.88 8.69 -11.51
N GLY A 111 15.27 9.47 -10.61
CA GLY A 111 14.80 10.84 -10.90
C GLY A 111 13.49 10.87 -11.68
N ARG A 112 12.68 9.82 -11.56
CA ARG A 112 11.39 9.73 -12.20
C ARG A 112 10.29 9.57 -11.15
N SER A 113 9.17 10.25 -11.33
CA SER A 113 7.94 9.97 -10.59
C SER A 113 8.01 10.15 -9.07
N LEU A 114 8.66 11.23 -8.57
CA LEU A 114 8.61 11.61 -7.15
C LEU A 114 7.14 11.74 -6.67
N GLU A 115 6.26 12.31 -7.49
CA GLU A 115 4.84 12.42 -7.21
C GLU A 115 4.19 11.06 -6.89
N LYS A 116 4.47 10.02 -7.68
CA LYS A 116 3.94 8.68 -7.41
C LYS A 116 4.44 8.10 -6.10
N LEU A 117 5.72 8.32 -5.77
CA LEU A 117 6.26 7.88 -4.48
C LEU A 117 5.56 8.58 -3.32
N LEU A 118 5.35 9.90 -3.41
CA LEU A 118 4.65 10.67 -2.39
C LEU A 118 3.18 10.25 -2.26
N THR A 119 2.48 10.04 -3.38
CA THR A 119 1.11 9.49 -3.38
C THR A 119 1.05 8.12 -2.69
N LEU A 120 2.04 7.25 -2.94
CA LEU A 120 2.14 5.97 -2.24
C LEU A 120 2.36 6.18 -0.73
N ILE A 121 3.25 7.08 -0.33
CA ILE A 121 3.52 7.41 1.08
C ILE A 121 2.25 7.93 1.76
N THR A 122 1.49 8.83 1.14
CA THR A 122 0.26 9.39 1.71
C THR A 122 -0.84 8.35 1.92
N SER A 123 -0.82 7.25 1.20
CA SER A 123 -1.79 6.15 1.38
C SER A 123 -1.46 5.22 2.55
N ILE A 124 -0.22 5.23 3.08
CA ILE A 124 0.23 4.31 4.14
C ILE A 124 -0.55 4.47 5.45
N PRO A 125 -0.85 5.69 5.97
CA PRO A 125 -1.52 5.85 7.27
C PRO A 125 -2.86 5.12 7.38
N ALA A 126 -3.59 4.99 6.28
CA ALA A 126 -4.85 4.25 6.26
C ALA A 126 -4.69 2.76 6.66
N TYR A 127 -3.45 2.25 6.67
CA TYR A 127 -3.11 0.84 6.92
C TYR A 127 -2.03 0.67 7.99
N ASP A 128 -1.75 1.68 8.82
CA ASP A 128 -0.61 1.70 9.78
C ASP A 128 -0.71 0.63 10.90
N PHE A 129 -1.83 -0.08 11.00
CA PHE A 129 -2.02 -1.19 11.93
C PHE A 129 -1.42 -2.53 11.46
N TYR A 130 -0.84 -2.58 10.26
CA TYR A 130 -0.33 -3.82 9.67
C TYR A 130 1.18 -3.76 9.49
N ASP A 131 1.93 -4.77 9.97
CA ASP A 131 3.40 -4.87 9.84
C ASP A 131 3.94 -4.67 8.42
N THR A 132 3.09 -4.88 7.40
CA THR A 132 3.46 -4.71 5.99
C THR A 132 3.73 -3.26 5.63
N THR A 133 3.11 -2.33 6.35
CA THR A 133 3.26 -0.89 6.11
C THR A 133 4.62 -0.39 6.51
N GLU A 134 5.22 -0.93 7.58
CA GLU A 134 6.56 -0.56 8.03
C GLU A 134 7.63 -0.86 6.96
N GLN A 135 7.58 -2.05 6.35
CA GLN A 135 8.49 -2.41 5.26
C GLN A 135 8.29 -1.52 4.02
N THR A 136 7.03 -1.22 3.69
CA THR A 136 6.70 -0.34 2.58
C THR A 136 7.19 1.08 2.84
N MET A 137 6.99 1.59 4.06
CA MET A 137 7.46 2.89 4.51
C MET A 137 8.99 2.99 4.41
N GLU A 138 9.72 2.00 4.92
CA GLU A 138 11.19 1.99 4.87
C GLU A 138 11.71 2.02 3.42
N LEU A 139 11.10 1.26 2.52
CA LEU A 139 11.46 1.27 1.10
C LEU A 139 11.21 2.64 0.46
N CYS A 140 10.07 3.27 0.77
CA CYS A 140 9.72 4.59 0.25
C CYS A 140 10.66 5.68 0.80
N VAL A 141 10.95 5.67 2.10
CA VAL A 141 11.90 6.60 2.73
C VAL A 141 13.30 6.44 2.13
N ALA A 142 13.77 5.21 1.96
CA ALA A 142 15.07 4.95 1.33
C ALA A 142 15.14 5.47 -0.11
N ALA A 143 14.06 5.35 -0.88
CA ALA A 143 13.98 5.89 -2.23
C ALA A 143 13.97 7.42 -2.25
N LEU A 144 13.24 8.04 -1.33
CA LEU A 144 13.15 9.49 -1.15
C LEU A 144 14.50 10.10 -0.78
N VAL A 145 15.17 9.52 0.22
CA VAL A 145 16.51 9.92 0.66
C VAL A 145 17.51 9.81 -0.49
N HIS A 146 17.49 8.68 -1.21
CA HIS A 146 18.40 8.50 -2.35
C HIS A 146 18.15 9.55 -3.45
N HIS A 147 16.87 9.84 -3.74
CA HIS A 147 16.48 10.86 -4.71
C HIS A 147 17.03 12.23 -4.29
N TRP A 148 16.79 12.63 -3.07
CA TRP A 148 17.23 13.92 -2.55
C TRP A 148 18.76 14.02 -2.46
N ASN A 149 19.49 13.03 -1.99
CA ASN A 149 20.95 13.05 -1.95
C ASN A 149 21.57 13.15 -3.34
N LYS A 150 21.02 12.44 -4.33
CA LYS A 150 21.56 12.41 -5.69
C LYS A 150 21.36 13.72 -6.45
N TYR A 151 20.23 14.39 -6.22
CA TYR A 151 19.83 15.57 -6.99
C TYR A 151 20.07 16.90 -6.23
N GLN A 152 20.70 16.85 -5.04
CA GLN A 152 20.99 18.02 -4.20
C GLN A 152 22.01 19.00 -4.80
N TYR A 153 22.91 18.56 -5.67
CA TYR A 153 23.97 19.41 -6.24
C TYR A 153 23.49 20.35 -7.36
N GLY A 154 22.20 20.43 -7.60
CA GLY A 154 21.58 21.38 -8.53
C GLY A 154 20.34 22.03 -7.93
N THR A 155 19.94 23.16 -8.45
CA THR A 155 18.70 23.88 -8.12
C THR A 155 17.43 23.04 -8.32
N THR A 156 17.57 21.82 -8.87
CA THR A 156 16.47 20.94 -9.30
C THR A 156 15.69 20.38 -8.12
N SER A 157 16.34 19.90 -7.06
CA SER A 157 15.61 19.29 -5.92
C SER A 157 14.78 20.29 -5.13
N LEU A 158 15.35 21.48 -4.87
CA LEU A 158 14.62 22.55 -4.18
C LEU A 158 13.48 23.08 -5.04
N HIS A 159 13.68 23.18 -6.35
CA HIS A 159 12.61 23.58 -7.26
C HIS A 159 11.50 22.53 -7.36
N GLU A 160 11.86 21.26 -7.34
CA GLU A 160 10.90 20.14 -7.40
C GLU A 160 10.01 20.10 -6.14
N VAL A 161 10.61 20.16 -4.94
CA VAL A 161 9.83 20.20 -3.67
C VAL A 161 9.04 21.49 -3.47
N SER A 162 9.38 22.55 -4.19
CA SER A 162 8.63 23.81 -4.19
C SER A 162 7.54 23.85 -5.27
N SER A 163 7.37 22.77 -6.06
CA SER A 163 6.25 22.71 -7.01
C SER A 163 4.92 22.58 -6.26
N PRO A 164 3.86 23.27 -6.70
CA PRO A 164 2.56 23.24 -6.03
C PRO A 164 1.99 21.82 -5.87
N GLU A 165 2.22 20.97 -6.85
CA GLU A 165 1.73 19.59 -6.88
C GLU A 165 2.41 18.75 -5.76
N ILE A 166 3.72 18.87 -5.64
CA ILE A 166 4.51 18.16 -4.60
C ILE A 166 4.20 18.71 -3.21
N GLN A 167 4.15 20.05 -3.07
CA GLN A 167 3.79 20.70 -1.82
C GLN A 167 2.42 20.24 -1.31
N LYS A 168 1.42 20.16 -2.20
CA LYS A 168 0.09 19.70 -1.85
C LYS A 168 0.13 18.29 -1.23
N LEU A 169 0.89 17.35 -1.79
CA LEU A 169 1.01 16.01 -1.26
C LEU A 169 1.60 15.99 0.16
N PHE A 170 2.52 16.89 0.47
CA PHE A 170 3.05 17.02 1.84
C PHE A 170 2.06 17.70 2.78
N PHE A 171 1.34 18.73 2.33
CA PHE A 171 0.39 19.48 3.16
C PHE A 171 -0.89 18.68 3.46
N ASP A 172 -1.27 17.78 2.58
CA ASP A 172 -2.41 16.86 2.80
C ASP A 172 -2.09 15.74 3.81
N MET A 173 -0.81 15.57 4.24
CA MET A 173 -0.45 14.59 5.27
C MET A 173 -0.84 15.08 6.66
N GLU A 174 -1.27 14.17 7.52
CA GLU A 174 -1.39 14.47 8.96
C GLU A 174 -0.03 14.87 9.54
N PHE A 175 -0.04 15.85 10.45
CA PHE A 175 1.18 16.42 11.04
C PHE A 175 2.11 15.35 11.66
N GLU A 176 1.56 14.43 12.45
CA GLU A 176 2.34 13.38 13.09
C GLU A 176 3.01 12.47 12.07
N PHE A 177 2.30 12.13 10.99
CA PHE A 177 2.85 11.31 9.92
C PHE A 177 3.90 12.05 9.10
N PHE A 178 3.67 13.32 8.79
CA PHE A 178 4.66 14.18 8.14
C PHE A 178 5.96 14.24 8.97
N ILE A 179 5.87 14.48 10.28
CA ILE A 179 7.05 14.51 11.17
C ILE A 179 7.76 13.16 11.20
N LYS A 180 7.03 12.04 11.23
CA LYS A 180 7.60 10.69 11.19
C LYS A 180 8.46 10.49 9.91
N ILE A 181 7.99 10.94 8.75
CA ILE A 181 8.74 10.88 7.49
C ILE A 181 9.98 11.80 7.55
N MET A 182 9.82 13.03 7.99
CA MET A 182 10.93 13.98 8.08
C MET A 182 12.03 13.47 9.02
N GLN A 183 11.68 12.90 10.16
CA GLN A 183 12.62 12.27 11.08
C GLN A 183 13.32 11.06 10.46
N ALA A 184 12.58 10.20 9.78
CA ALA A 184 13.16 9.03 9.11
C ALA A 184 14.14 9.41 7.98
N CYS A 185 13.96 10.57 7.35
CA CYS A 185 14.87 11.09 6.34
C CYS A 185 16.08 11.81 6.94
N LYS A 186 15.92 12.51 8.07
CA LYS A 186 16.91 13.44 8.62
C LYS A 186 18.29 12.82 8.81
N ASP A 187 18.36 11.66 9.44
CA ASP A 187 19.63 11.01 9.78
C ASP A 187 20.33 10.35 8.57
N ARG A 188 19.68 10.37 7.42
CA ARG A 188 20.12 9.70 6.19
C ARG A 188 20.45 10.67 5.06
N LEU A 189 20.09 11.94 5.21
CA LEU A 189 20.38 12.99 4.23
C LEU A 189 21.76 13.59 4.45
N GLU A 190 22.50 13.78 3.35
CA GLU A 190 23.80 14.46 3.35
C GLU A 190 23.66 15.98 3.61
N ASN A 191 22.51 16.54 3.27
CA ASN A 191 22.17 17.95 3.48
C ASN A 191 20.67 18.06 3.82
N ASP A 192 20.35 18.79 4.86
CA ASP A 192 19.01 18.96 5.39
C ASP A 192 18.23 20.17 4.82
N GLN A 193 18.79 20.86 3.83
CA GLN A 193 18.13 22.04 3.23
C GLN A 193 16.73 21.70 2.69
N VAL A 194 16.55 20.53 2.05
CA VAL A 194 15.24 20.10 1.55
C VAL A 194 14.25 19.94 2.71
N LEU A 195 14.68 19.34 3.81
CA LEU A 195 13.84 19.19 5.00
C LEU A 195 13.49 20.54 5.62
N SER A 196 14.48 21.45 5.71
CA SER A 196 14.26 22.79 6.25
C SER A 196 13.23 23.57 5.45
N VAL A 197 13.26 23.47 4.11
CA VAL A 197 12.27 24.08 3.22
C VAL A 197 10.89 23.45 3.43
N LEU A 198 10.78 22.11 3.38
CA LEU A 198 9.50 21.41 3.54
C LEU A 198 8.86 21.68 4.90
N VAL A 199 9.63 21.65 5.99
CA VAL A 199 9.12 21.91 7.33
C VAL A 199 8.67 23.37 7.45
N SER A 200 9.42 24.33 6.89
CA SER A 200 9.05 25.74 6.91
C SER A 200 7.77 25.99 6.15
N GLU A 201 7.63 25.42 4.96
CA GLU A 201 6.43 25.53 4.11
C GLU A 201 5.22 24.87 4.79
N TYR A 202 5.39 23.68 5.38
CA TYR A 202 4.34 22.97 6.11
C TYR A 202 3.81 23.77 7.33
N ILE A 203 4.69 24.46 8.07
CA ILE A 203 4.29 25.29 9.23
C ILE A 203 3.56 26.57 8.81
N LEU A 204 3.87 27.10 7.62
CA LEU A 204 3.28 28.33 7.12
C LEU A 204 1.93 28.09 6.42
N HIS A 205 1.59 26.83 6.10
CA HIS A 205 0.34 26.42 5.48
C HIS A 205 -0.75 26.19 6.52
#